data_b48a374c4847beeea43d995be1aaa753
#
_entry.id   b48a374c4847beeea43d995be1aaa753
#
_cell.length_a   1.000
_cell.length_b   1.000
_cell.length_c   1.000
_cell.angle_alpha   90.00
_cell.angle_beta   90.00
_cell.angle_gamma   90.00
#
_symmetry.space_group_name_H-M   'P 1'
#
loop_
_entity.id
_entity.type
_entity.pdbx_description
1 polymer ?
#
loop_
_entity_poly.entity_id
_entity_poly.type
_entity_poly.pdbx_seq_one_letter_code
_entity_poly.pdbx_strand_id
1 'polypeptide(L)'
;MNIPLPLLISYNLSIFGLIIIIFIVGLRDLKSKINLRFLLFSFFVLAYTIATFINNFNFSPTATLNLLRLDLLIANFIPASFYAFSMAFSNFRYNKKWLSYIIYLSLIPLSVISFLPQTVTEVTRGKYGVNITGSGPLYYLTLIYFVVVLAISFVILRSEEH
;
A
#
# COMPACT_ATOMS: atom_id res chain seq x y z
N MET A 1 9.01 -23.13 12.08
CA MET A 1 8.89 -21.76 11.54
C MET A 1 10.23 -21.42 10.91
N ASN A 2 10.32 -21.41 9.57
CA ASN A 2 11.60 -21.27 8.89
C ASN A 2 11.59 -20.04 7.97
N ILE A 3 11.28 -18.86 8.55
CA ILE A 3 11.49 -17.59 7.83
C ILE A 3 13.01 -17.42 7.75
N PRO A 4 13.58 -17.22 6.55
CA PRO A 4 15.01 -16.97 6.39
C PRO A 4 15.42 -15.75 7.22
N LEU A 5 16.52 -15.87 7.96
CA LEU A 5 17.03 -14.81 8.82
C LEU A 5 17.19 -13.45 8.10
N PRO A 6 17.69 -13.40 6.84
CA PRO A 6 17.80 -12.14 6.10
C PRO A 6 16.45 -11.47 5.87
N LEU A 7 15.40 -12.24 5.58
CA LEU A 7 14.04 -11.73 5.37
C LEU A 7 13.46 -11.18 6.67
N LEU A 8 13.65 -11.88 7.79
CA LEU A 8 13.24 -11.42 9.11
C LEU A 8 13.91 -10.09 9.49
N ILE A 9 15.22 -9.97 9.26
CA ILE A 9 15.97 -8.74 9.52
C ILE A 9 15.46 -7.60 8.64
N SER A 10 15.25 -7.85 7.35
CA SER A 10 14.76 -6.84 6.40
C SER A 10 13.40 -6.27 6.79
N TYR A 11 12.43 -7.12 7.15
CA TYR A 11 11.12 -6.65 7.60
C TYR A 11 11.19 -5.84 8.90
N ASN A 12 11.95 -6.33 9.89
CA ASN A 12 12.08 -5.61 11.15
C ASN A 12 12.76 -4.24 10.96
N LEU A 13 13.80 -4.16 10.14
CA LEU A 13 14.48 -2.90 9.83
C LEU A 13 13.55 -1.92 9.11
N SER A 14 12.75 -2.41 8.14
CA SER A 14 11.78 -1.60 7.41
C SER A 14 10.66 -1.07 8.32
N ILE A 15 10.08 -1.93 9.16
CA ILE A 15 9.04 -1.54 10.12
C ILE A 15 9.58 -0.51 11.10
N PHE A 16 10.75 -0.75 11.68
CA PHE A 16 11.37 0.15 12.64
C PHE A 16 11.72 1.51 12.02
N GLY A 17 12.30 1.50 10.81
CA GLY A 17 12.59 2.71 10.05
C GLY A 17 11.33 3.53 9.73
N LEU A 18 10.24 2.89 9.31
CA LEU A 18 8.96 3.56 9.06
C LEU A 18 8.37 4.17 10.34
N ILE A 19 8.43 3.45 11.47
CA ILE A 19 7.96 3.97 12.77
C ILE A 19 8.74 5.22 13.15
N ILE A 20 10.07 5.21 13.01
CA ILE A 20 10.92 6.38 13.30
C ILE A 20 10.52 7.56 12.41
N ILE A 21 10.34 7.36 11.11
CA ILE A 21 9.97 8.41 10.17
C ILE A 21 8.59 9.00 10.55
N ILE A 22 7.60 8.14 10.82
CA ILE A 22 6.26 8.57 11.25
C ILE A 22 6.34 9.40 12.53
N PHE A 23 7.15 8.97 13.48
CA PHE A 23 7.34 9.67 14.75
C PHE A 23 8.00 11.04 14.55
N ILE A 24 9.11 11.11 13.81
CA ILE A 24 9.83 12.37 13.54
C ILE A 24 8.93 13.39 12.83
N VAL A 25 8.21 12.96 11.79
CA VAL A 25 7.31 13.86 11.02
C VAL A 25 6.10 14.24 11.86
N GLY A 26 5.56 13.30 12.66
CA GLY A 26 4.42 13.54 13.55
C GLY A 26 4.75 14.55 14.67
N LEU A 27 5.95 14.54 15.20
CA LEU A 27 6.37 15.49 16.24
C LEU A 27 6.64 16.90 15.70
N ARG A 28 6.97 17.02 14.40
CA ARG A 28 7.42 18.29 13.84
C ARG A 28 6.30 19.32 13.69
N ASP A 29 5.22 18.95 13.02
CA ASP A 29 4.05 19.83 12.80
C ASP A 29 2.85 19.05 12.23
N LEU A 30 1.90 18.72 13.08
CA LEU A 30 0.66 18.05 12.67
C LEU A 30 -0.36 19.00 12.00
N LYS A 31 -0.16 20.32 12.08
CA LYS A 31 -1.06 21.30 11.43
C LYS A 31 -0.76 21.44 9.94
N SER A 32 0.44 21.08 9.51
CA SER A 32 0.83 21.08 8.10
C SER A 32 0.06 20.03 7.32
N LYS A 33 -0.66 20.46 6.27
CA LYS A 33 -1.37 19.55 5.36
C LYS A 33 -0.43 18.56 4.68
N ILE A 34 0.80 18.97 4.39
CA ILE A 34 1.83 18.13 3.77
C ILE A 34 2.22 17.02 4.74
N ASN A 35 2.57 17.37 5.99
CA ASN A 35 2.96 16.40 7.00
C ASN A 35 1.84 15.41 7.29
N LEU A 36 0.59 15.87 7.43
CA LEU A 36 -0.55 14.99 7.68
C LEU A 36 -0.75 13.98 6.54
N ARG A 37 -0.63 14.39 5.27
CA ARG A 37 -0.79 13.50 4.13
C ARG A 37 0.41 12.56 3.97
N PHE A 38 1.61 13.03 4.30
CA PHE A 38 2.78 12.17 4.36
C PHE A 38 2.64 11.08 5.46
N LEU A 39 2.13 11.46 6.63
CA LEU A 39 1.86 10.51 7.71
C LEU A 39 0.82 9.46 7.30
N LEU A 40 -0.24 9.88 6.61
CA LEU A 40 -1.26 8.95 6.10
C LEU A 40 -0.66 7.95 5.10
N PHE A 41 0.16 8.44 4.18
CA PHE A 41 0.88 7.57 3.23
C PHE A 41 1.81 6.59 3.97
N SER A 42 2.65 7.10 4.88
CA SER A 42 3.58 6.28 5.66
C SER A 42 2.86 5.25 6.53
N PHE A 43 1.69 5.59 7.07
CA PHE A 43 0.83 4.66 7.81
C PHE A 43 0.37 3.48 6.96
N PHE A 44 -0.10 3.72 5.73
CA PHE A 44 -0.51 2.63 4.84
C PHE A 44 0.66 1.77 4.40
N VAL A 45 1.83 2.37 4.14
CA VAL A 45 3.06 1.61 3.84
C VAL A 45 3.47 0.74 5.03
N LEU A 46 3.42 1.29 6.25
CA LEU A 46 3.72 0.53 7.47
C LEU A 46 2.71 -0.61 7.67
N ALA A 47 1.42 -0.34 7.55
CA ALA A 47 0.36 -1.34 7.68
C ALA A 47 0.52 -2.47 6.65
N TYR A 48 0.83 -2.14 5.40
CA TYR A 48 1.13 -3.10 4.35
C TYR A 48 2.36 -3.95 4.69
N THR A 49 3.45 -3.32 5.15
CA THR A 49 4.69 -4.03 5.52
C THR A 49 4.44 -5.00 6.68
N ILE A 50 3.66 -4.60 7.68
CA ILE A 50 3.28 -5.47 8.79
C ILE A 50 2.39 -6.62 8.32
N ALA A 51 1.38 -6.34 7.48
CA ALA A 51 0.49 -7.37 6.95
C ALA A 51 1.26 -8.40 6.12
N THR A 52 2.14 -7.94 5.23
CA THR A 52 3.04 -8.81 4.44
C THR A 52 3.99 -9.61 5.34
N PHE A 53 4.52 -9.01 6.40
CA PHE A 53 5.35 -9.74 7.39
C PHE A 53 4.55 -10.84 8.08
N ILE A 54 3.33 -10.54 8.52
CA ILE A 54 2.43 -11.51 9.16
C ILE A 54 2.10 -12.66 8.20
N ASN A 55 1.91 -12.39 6.91
CA ASN A 55 1.63 -13.40 5.90
C ASN A 55 2.75 -14.47 5.75
N ASN A 56 3.97 -14.17 6.19
CA ASN A 56 5.06 -15.16 6.19
C ASN A 56 4.97 -16.19 7.34
N PHE A 57 4.06 -16.00 8.30
CA PHE A 57 3.85 -16.95 9.37
C PHE A 57 2.94 -18.12 8.93
N ASN A 58 3.02 -19.21 9.65
CA ASN A 58 2.40 -20.48 9.31
C ASN A 58 0.94 -20.52 9.80
N PHE A 59 0.03 -19.88 9.07
CA PHE A 59 -1.41 -19.94 9.34
C PHE A 59 -2.12 -21.07 8.57
N SER A 60 -3.37 -21.35 8.93
CA SER A 60 -4.22 -22.20 8.11
C SER A 60 -4.42 -21.62 6.71
N PRO A 61 -4.68 -22.43 5.68
CA PRO A 61 -4.88 -21.93 4.31
C PRO A 61 -5.95 -20.83 4.23
N THR A 62 -7.05 -20.99 4.94
CA THR A 62 -8.14 -19.99 4.98
C THR A 62 -7.71 -18.69 5.64
N ALA A 63 -6.98 -18.75 6.76
CA ALA A 63 -6.47 -17.56 7.43
C ALA A 63 -5.45 -16.83 6.55
N THR A 64 -4.56 -17.55 5.89
CA THR A 64 -3.58 -16.98 4.95
C THR A 64 -4.29 -16.28 3.78
N LEU A 65 -5.32 -16.91 3.21
CA LEU A 65 -6.10 -16.32 2.11
C LEU A 65 -6.74 -14.98 2.54
N ASN A 66 -7.34 -14.94 3.73
CA ASN A 66 -7.96 -13.72 4.26
C ASN A 66 -6.93 -12.63 4.57
N LEU A 67 -5.76 -13.00 5.09
CA LEU A 67 -4.67 -12.05 5.31
C LEU A 67 -4.14 -11.46 4.00
N LEU A 68 -4.02 -12.27 2.94
CA LEU A 68 -3.60 -11.79 1.62
C LEU A 68 -4.62 -10.84 0.98
N ARG A 69 -5.91 -11.09 1.18
CA ARG A 69 -6.98 -10.17 0.75
C ARG A 69 -6.92 -8.85 1.52
N LEU A 70 -6.65 -8.91 2.82
CA LEU A 70 -6.42 -7.73 3.65
C LEU A 70 -5.17 -6.96 3.20
N ASP A 71 -4.09 -7.67 2.89
CA ASP A 71 -2.84 -7.09 2.36
C ASP A 71 -3.11 -6.33 1.05
N LEU A 72 -3.85 -6.93 0.13
CA LEU A 72 -4.26 -6.31 -1.12
C LEU A 72 -5.18 -5.09 -0.90
N LEU A 73 -6.10 -5.17 0.06
CA LEU A 73 -6.93 -4.04 0.45
C LEU A 73 -6.06 -2.86 0.90
N ILE A 74 -5.13 -3.09 1.82
CA ILE A 74 -4.22 -2.05 2.33
C ILE A 74 -3.37 -1.49 1.19
N ALA A 75 -2.86 -2.34 0.30
CA ALA A 75 -2.05 -1.95 -0.85
C ALA A 75 -2.78 -0.94 -1.77
N ASN A 76 -4.11 -1.06 -1.94
CA ASN A 76 -4.89 -0.13 -2.75
C ASN A 76 -4.92 1.31 -2.19
N PHE A 77 -4.76 1.49 -0.87
CA PHE A 77 -4.72 2.81 -0.25
C PHE A 77 -3.36 3.51 -0.39
N ILE A 78 -2.27 2.76 -0.65
CA ILE A 78 -0.92 3.34 -0.79
C ILE A 78 -0.87 4.36 -1.94
N PRO A 79 -1.23 4.02 -3.20
CA PRO A 79 -1.14 4.98 -4.30
C PRO A 79 -2.10 6.16 -4.12
N ALA A 80 -3.30 5.96 -3.56
CA ALA A 80 -4.23 7.06 -3.29
C ALA A 80 -3.71 8.04 -2.24
N SER A 81 -3.11 7.54 -1.16
CA SER A 81 -2.48 8.36 -0.12
C SER A 81 -1.21 9.07 -0.62
N PHE A 82 -0.42 8.40 -1.46
CA PHE A 82 0.71 9.01 -2.13
C PHE A 82 0.29 10.13 -3.10
N TYR A 83 -0.79 9.92 -3.86
CA TYR A 83 -1.40 10.97 -4.68
C TYR A 83 -1.83 12.17 -3.83
N ALA A 84 -2.49 11.94 -2.70
CA ALA A 84 -2.88 13.00 -1.78
C ALA A 84 -1.66 13.79 -1.26
N PHE A 85 -0.57 13.10 -0.94
CA PHE A 85 0.69 13.71 -0.54
C PHE A 85 1.30 14.53 -1.67
N SER A 86 1.41 13.96 -2.88
CA SER A 86 1.95 14.62 -4.06
C SER A 86 1.20 15.93 -4.38
N MET A 87 -0.13 15.89 -4.31
CA MET A 87 -0.98 17.08 -4.49
C MET A 87 -0.78 18.16 -3.41
N ALA A 88 -0.43 17.77 -2.19
CA ALA A 88 -0.17 18.75 -1.12
C ALA A 88 1.24 19.31 -1.19
N PHE A 89 2.19 18.49 -1.59
CA PHE A 89 3.59 18.86 -1.69
C PHE A 89 3.83 19.84 -2.84
N SER A 90 3.23 19.54 -4.00
CA SER A 90 3.47 20.28 -5.23
C SER A 90 2.74 21.62 -5.29
N ASN A 91 1.90 21.98 -4.34
CA ASN A 91 1.07 23.18 -4.41
C ASN A 91 0.35 23.37 -5.78
N PHE A 92 0.13 22.23 -6.44
CA PHE A 92 -0.20 22.12 -7.86
C PHE A 92 -1.53 22.83 -8.17
N ARG A 93 -1.44 23.92 -8.92
CA ARG A 93 -2.61 24.72 -9.36
C ARG A 93 -3.55 23.97 -10.33
N TYR A 94 -3.19 22.74 -10.70
CA TYR A 94 -3.96 21.95 -11.63
C TYR A 94 -5.20 21.38 -10.95
N ASN A 95 -6.22 22.23 -10.82
CA ASN A 95 -7.47 21.95 -10.12
C ASN A 95 -8.39 20.99 -10.91
N LYS A 96 -7.85 19.85 -11.35
CA LYS A 96 -8.68 18.75 -11.88
C LYS A 96 -9.30 17.97 -10.73
N LYS A 97 -10.22 18.59 -10.01
CA LYS A 97 -10.99 17.96 -8.93
C LYS A 97 -11.55 16.60 -9.36
N TRP A 98 -11.97 16.47 -10.61
CA TRP A 98 -12.50 15.23 -11.17
C TRP A 98 -11.51 14.07 -11.08
N LEU A 99 -10.20 14.31 -11.28
CA LEU A 99 -9.17 13.27 -11.17
C LEU A 99 -9.08 12.73 -9.74
N SER A 100 -9.10 13.63 -8.74
CA SER A 100 -9.14 13.23 -7.33
C SER A 100 -10.40 12.43 -7.02
N TYR A 101 -11.56 12.83 -7.55
CA TYR A 101 -12.80 12.07 -7.38
C TYR A 101 -12.71 10.67 -7.97
N ILE A 102 -12.16 10.52 -9.17
CA ILE A 102 -11.97 9.20 -9.80
C ILE A 102 -11.07 8.33 -8.93
N ILE A 103 -9.91 8.85 -8.51
CA ILE A 103 -8.93 8.08 -7.72
C ILE A 103 -9.55 7.63 -6.38
N TYR A 104 -10.25 8.51 -5.66
CA TYR A 104 -10.84 8.13 -4.38
C TYR A 104 -12.11 7.27 -4.52
N LEU A 105 -12.95 7.55 -5.52
CA LEU A 105 -14.15 6.77 -5.76
C LEU A 105 -13.83 5.34 -6.21
N SER A 106 -12.73 5.16 -6.96
CA SER A 106 -12.29 3.82 -7.39
C SER A 106 -11.81 2.94 -6.22
N LEU A 107 -11.46 3.51 -5.06
CA LEU A 107 -11.15 2.71 -3.87
C LEU A 107 -12.33 1.87 -3.39
N ILE A 108 -13.57 2.32 -3.60
CA ILE A 108 -14.77 1.58 -3.16
C ILE A 108 -14.86 0.23 -3.89
N PRO A 109 -14.95 0.19 -5.24
CA PRO A 109 -14.99 -1.08 -5.96
C PRO A 109 -13.72 -1.91 -5.75
N LEU A 110 -12.53 -1.31 -5.68
CA LEU A 110 -11.29 -2.02 -5.44
C LEU A 110 -11.25 -2.68 -4.05
N SER A 111 -11.82 -2.02 -3.03
CA SER A 111 -11.96 -2.62 -1.70
C SER A 111 -12.84 -3.87 -1.73
N VAL A 112 -13.96 -3.82 -2.46
CA VAL A 112 -14.84 -4.99 -2.64
C VAL A 112 -14.11 -6.09 -3.42
N ILE A 113 -13.46 -5.73 -4.53
CA ILE A 113 -12.70 -6.65 -5.39
C ILE A 113 -11.62 -7.39 -4.58
N SER A 114 -10.96 -6.73 -3.63
CA SER A 114 -9.90 -7.35 -2.82
C SER A 114 -10.38 -8.59 -2.04
N PHE A 115 -11.67 -8.66 -1.70
CA PHE A 115 -12.25 -9.81 -0.97
C PHE A 115 -12.89 -10.87 -1.89
N LEU A 116 -13.01 -10.61 -3.20
CA LEU A 116 -13.61 -11.58 -4.11
C LEU A 116 -12.69 -12.79 -4.34
N PRO A 117 -13.25 -14.01 -4.46
CA PRO A 117 -12.47 -15.22 -4.73
C PRO A 117 -11.63 -15.15 -6.01
N GLN A 118 -12.10 -14.39 -7.02
CA GLN A 118 -11.41 -14.24 -8.31
C GLN A 118 -10.18 -13.33 -8.24
N THR A 119 -9.89 -12.68 -7.10
CA THR A 119 -8.72 -11.83 -6.93
C THR A 119 -7.52 -12.63 -6.45
N VAL A 120 -7.72 -13.46 -5.43
CA VAL A 120 -6.72 -14.40 -4.92
C VAL A 120 -7.37 -15.78 -4.92
N THR A 121 -6.90 -16.65 -5.80
CA THR A 121 -7.53 -17.96 -6.07
C THR A 121 -6.90 -19.08 -5.25
N GLU A 122 -5.57 -19.07 -5.11
CA GLU A 122 -4.83 -20.16 -4.48
C GLU A 122 -3.72 -19.62 -3.58
N VAL A 123 -3.46 -20.36 -2.52
CA VAL A 123 -2.35 -20.12 -1.60
C VAL A 123 -1.49 -21.37 -1.59
N THR A 124 -0.28 -21.26 -2.14
CA THR A 124 0.73 -22.31 -2.05
C THR A 124 1.90 -21.83 -1.21
N ARG A 125 2.51 -22.74 -0.46
CA ARG A 125 3.69 -22.41 0.33
C ARG A 125 4.94 -22.67 -0.48
N GLY A 126 5.80 -21.66 -0.54
CA GLY A 126 7.14 -21.80 -1.09
C GLY A 126 8.07 -22.58 -0.14
N LYS A 127 9.23 -22.96 -0.67
CA LYS A 127 10.26 -23.75 0.04
C LYS A 127 10.69 -23.13 1.39
N TYR A 128 10.54 -21.84 1.56
CA TYR A 128 10.97 -21.09 2.75
C TYR A 128 9.82 -20.59 3.63
N GLY A 129 8.62 -21.15 3.48
CA GLY A 129 7.45 -20.71 4.23
C GLY A 129 6.77 -19.45 3.68
N VAL A 130 7.31 -18.84 2.64
CA VAL A 130 6.67 -17.72 1.94
C VAL A 130 5.45 -18.21 1.19
N ASN A 131 4.31 -17.56 1.39
CA ASN A 131 3.08 -17.90 0.70
C ASN A 131 3.15 -17.37 -0.74
N ILE A 132 2.99 -18.26 -1.70
CA ILE A 132 2.84 -17.93 -3.12
C ILE A 132 1.35 -17.98 -3.43
N THR A 133 0.82 -16.96 -4.05
CA THR A 133 -0.60 -16.87 -4.39
C THR A 133 -0.84 -17.08 -5.87
N GLY A 134 -1.88 -17.80 -6.20
CA GLY A 134 -2.48 -17.74 -7.52
C GLY A 134 -3.23 -16.41 -7.67
N SER A 135 -2.82 -15.58 -8.63
CA SER A 135 -3.51 -14.33 -8.96
C SER A 135 -4.64 -14.60 -9.96
N GLY A 136 -5.85 -14.23 -9.58
CA GLY A 136 -7.00 -14.25 -10.49
C GLY A 136 -7.08 -13.00 -11.39
N PRO A 137 -8.02 -12.98 -12.34
CA PRO A 137 -8.12 -11.87 -13.31
C PRO A 137 -8.39 -10.51 -12.67
N LEU A 138 -9.10 -10.47 -11.54
CA LEU A 138 -9.38 -9.21 -10.83
C LEU A 138 -8.15 -8.60 -10.12
N TYR A 139 -7.13 -9.39 -9.85
CA TYR A 139 -5.86 -8.91 -9.32
C TYR A 139 -5.20 -7.89 -10.26
N TYR A 140 -5.29 -8.10 -11.57
CA TYR A 140 -4.68 -7.20 -12.55
C TYR A 140 -5.34 -5.82 -12.56
N LEU A 141 -6.63 -5.70 -12.22
CA LEU A 141 -7.29 -4.40 -12.08
C LEU A 141 -6.70 -3.59 -10.92
N THR A 142 -6.42 -4.22 -9.79
CA THR A 142 -5.77 -3.56 -8.66
C THR A 142 -4.34 -3.16 -9.00
N LEU A 143 -3.61 -3.99 -9.73
CA LEU A 143 -2.25 -3.69 -10.18
C LEU A 143 -2.22 -2.50 -11.15
N ILE A 144 -3.13 -2.48 -12.14
CA ILE A 144 -3.23 -1.35 -13.09
C ILE A 144 -3.55 -0.06 -12.34
N TYR A 145 -4.51 -0.07 -11.43
CA TYR A 145 -4.82 1.08 -10.59
C TYR A 145 -3.58 1.56 -9.84
N PHE A 146 -2.86 0.66 -9.19
CA PHE A 146 -1.66 0.96 -8.41
C PHE A 146 -0.61 1.67 -9.28
N VAL A 147 -0.27 1.09 -10.43
CA VAL A 147 0.74 1.64 -11.36
C VAL A 147 0.30 2.99 -11.92
N VAL A 148 -0.94 3.11 -12.38
CA VAL A 148 -1.46 4.35 -12.99
C VAL A 148 -1.47 5.50 -11.98
N VAL A 149 -1.99 5.27 -10.76
CA VAL A 149 -2.07 6.33 -9.75
C VAL A 149 -0.68 6.74 -9.25
N LEU A 150 0.26 5.79 -9.11
CA LEU A 150 1.66 6.14 -8.80
C LEU A 150 2.30 6.97 -9.92
N ALA A 151 2.13 6.58 -11.19
CA ALA A 151 2.67 7.32 -12.32
C ALA A 151 2.14 8.77 -12.36
N ILE A 152 0.83 8.94 -12.16
CA ILE A 152 0.21 10.28 -12.04
C ILE A 152 0.83 11.08 -10.90
N SER A 153 1.03 10.45 -9.73
CA SER A 153 1.62 11.10 -8.56
C SER A 153 3.06 11.56 -8.79
N PHE A 154 3.86 10.77 -9.47
CA PHE A 154 5.23 11.15 -9.85
C PHE A 154 5.26 12.29 -10.88
N VAL A 155 4.35 12.29 -11.87
CA VAL A 155 4.23 13.40 -12.83
C VAL A 155 3.89 14.71 -12.10
N ILE A 156 2.99 14.66 -11.11
CA ILE A 156 2.65 15.82 -10.29
C ILE A 156 3.87 16.33 -9.52
N LEU A 157 4.62 15.44 -8.87
CA LEU A 157 5.83 15.84 -8.13
C LEU A 157 6.89 16.45 -9.05
N ARG A 158 7.11 15.89 -10.24
CA ARG A 158 8.08 16.40 -11.20
C ARG A 158 7.71 17.77 -11.78
N SER A 159 6.41 18.08 -11.86
CA SER A 159 5.96 19.37 -12.42
C SER A 159 6.33 20.58 -11.57
N GLU A 160 6.84 20.40 -10.36
CA GLU A 160 7.32 21.48 -9.48
C GLU A 160 8.81 21.80 -9.67
N GLU A 161 9.55 20.95 -10.40
CA GLU A 161 10.98 21.18 -10.63
C GLU A 161 11.23 22.23 -11.75
N HIS A 162 10.17 22.79 -12.36
CA HIS A 162 10.19 23.80 -13.42
C HIS A 162 9.32 25.01 -13.07
#